data_4749fce5f85c4745e3d1231924813c67
#
_entry.id   4749fce5f85c4745e3d1231924813c67
#
_cell.length_a   1.000
_cell.length_b   1.000
_cell.length_c   1.000
_cell.angle_alpha   90.00
_cell.angle_beta   90.00
_cell.angle_gamma   90.00
#
_symmetry.space_group_name_H-M   'P 1'
#
loop_
_entity.id
_entity.type
_entity.pdbx_description
1 polymer ?
#
loop_
_entity_poly.entity_id
_entity_poly.type
_entity_poly.pdbx_seq_one_letter_code
_entity_poly.pdbx_strand_id
1 'polypeptide(L)'
;MAPSTTPLTVLPTVAGPSLPMAGAEQERADAARNRRRLLDAAAALVAERGADAVTMEAVAAAAGVGKGTVFRRFGDRAGLMTALLNHTEIELQEAFLYGDAPLGPGADPVERLIAFGCARLKMVELHGEVLRAAAHGTARFSAPARAVHLTHVATLLRAARVDGDVPLLADTLLASLDAALVLHQQQVLGYEPDRLHHGWADLVRRVTRTCGD
;
A
#
# COMPACT_ATOMS: atom_id res chain seq x y z
N MET A 1 78.66 11.91 17.67
CA MET A 1 77.54 12.67 17.16
C MET A 1 76.85 11.78 16.13
N ALA A 2 75.79 11.06 16.53
CA ALA A 2 75.05 10.15 15.67
C ALA A 2 73.81 10.88 15.12
N PRO A 3 73.43 10.69 13.84
CA PRO A 3 72.19 11.30 13.27
C PRO A 3 70.95 10.58 13.71
N SER A 4 70.02 11.35 14.24
CA SER A 4 68.65 10.87 14.57
C SER A 4 67.87 10.59 13.31
N THR A 5 67.44 9.36 13.11
CA THR A 5 66.56 8.94 12.06
C THR A 5 65.12 9.06 12.57
N THR A 6 64.35 10.00 12.04
CA THR A 6 62.92 10.17 12.32
C THR A 6 62.15 9.12 11.52
N PRO A 7 61.22 8.33 12.12
CA PRO A 7 60.39 7.37 11.39
C PRO A 7 59.31 8.09 10.57
N LEU A 8 59.19 7.73 9.29
CA LEU A 8 58.10 8.15 8.40
C LEU A 8 56.77 7.60 8.90
N THR A 9 55.87 8.50 9.29
CA THR A 9 54.48 8.17 9.62
C THR A 9 53.74 7.79 8.35
N VAL A 10 53.37 6.54 8.25
CA VAL A 10 52.47 6.03 7.15
C VAL A 10 51.05 6.54 7.42
N LEU A 11 50.56 7.43 6.56
CA LEU A 11 49.17 7.88 6.59
C LEU A 11 48.22 6.71 6.29
N PRO A 12 47.06 6.56 7.00
CA PRO A 12 46.08 5.54 6.70
C PRO A 12 45.49 5.81 5.32
N THR A 13 45.49 4.77 4.48
CA THR A 13 44.80 4.77 3.19
C THR A 13 43.30 4.90 3.44
N VAL A 14 42.71 6.05 3.12
CA VAL A 14 41.25 6.22 3.12
C VAL A 14 40.69 5.39 1.94
N ALA A 15 40.00 4.30 2.25
CA ALA A 15 39.23 3.55 1.25
C ALA A 15 38.18 4.52 0.69
N GLY A 16 38.31 4.91 -0.56
CA GLY A 16 37.30 5.69 -1.27
C GLY A 16 35.98 4.89 -1.40
N PRO A 17 34.84 5.60 -1.60
CA PRO A 17 33.57 4.92 -1.81
C PRO A 17 33.70 4.02 -3.02
N SER A 18 33.47 2.70 -2.85
CA SER A 18 33.41 1.75 -3.94
C SER A 18 32.23 2.11 -4.84
N LEU A 19 32.49 2.45 -6.09
CA LEU A 19 31.45 2.67 -7.11
C LEU A 19 30.62 1.39 -7.26
N PRO A 20 29.27 1.47 -7.24
CA PRO A 20 28.44 0.31 -7.46
C PRO A 20 28.73 -0.28 -8.85
N MET A 21 29.09 -1.55 -8.88
CA MET A 21 29.33 -2.26 -10.13
C MET A 21 28.03 -2.30 -10.95
N ALA A 22 28.04 -1.93 -12.20
CA ALA A 22 26.86 -1.89 -13.10
C ALA A 22 26.06 -3.20 -13.11
N GLY A 23 26.71 -4.35 -12.89
CA GLY A 23 26.05 -5.65 -12.73
C GLY A 23 25.17 -5.77 -11.46
N ALA A 24 25.56 -5.12 -10.36
CA ALA A 24 24.78 -5.19 -9.12
C ALA A 24 23.48 -4.36 -9.19
N GLU A 25 23.42 -3.34 -10.01
CA GLU A 25 22.18 -2.57 -10.26
C GLU A 25 21.22 -3.36 -11.15
N GLN A 26 21.74 -3.98 -12.19
CA GLN A 26 20.97 -4.84 -13.09
C GLN A 26 20.36 -6.03 -12.33
N GLU A 27 21.16 -6.71 -11.52
CA GLU A 27 20.69 -7.84 -10.70
C GLU A 27 19.60 -7.43 -9.70
N ARG A 28 19.74 -6.25 -9.06
CA ARG A 28 18.68 -5.71 -8.19
C ARG A 28 17.41 -5.37 -8.95
N ALA A 29 17.52 -4.78 -10.14
CA ALA A 29 16.37 -4.48 -10.99
C ALA A 29 15.66 -5.75 -11.47
N ASP A 30 16.40 -6.79 -11.85
CA ASP A 30 15.85 -8.10 -12.24
C ASP A 30 15.15 -8.79 -11.05
N ALA A 31 15.75 -8.69 -9.87
CA ALA A 31 15.17 -9.23 -8.63
C ALA A 31 13.86 -8.49 -8.24
N ALA A 32 13.81 -7.17 -8.45
CA ALA A 32 12.61 -6.36 -8.21
C ALA A 32 11.51 -6.70 -9.21
N ARG A 33 11.82 -6.80 -10.51
CA ARG A 33 10.87 -7.23 -11.56
C ARG A 33 10.30 -8.63 -11.30
N ASN A 34 11.15 -9.56 -10.93
CA ASN A 34 10.70 -10.92 -10.59
C ASN A 34 9.81 -10.94 -9.34
N ARG A 35 10.15 -10.13 -8.31
CA ARG A 35 9.30 -9.98 -7.13
C ARG A 35 7.92 -9.44 -7.51
N ARG A 36 7.85 -8.40 -8.33
CA ARG A 36 6.59 -7.81 -8.80
C ARG A 36 5.73 -8.84 -9.53
N ARG A 37 6.28 -9.57 -10.51
CA ARG A 37 5.57 -10.65 -11.22
C ARG A 37 4.96 -11.71 -10.29
N LEU A 38 5.65 -12.08 -9.22
CA LEU A 38 5.14 -13.03 -8.23
C LEU A 38 3.95 -12.45 -7.44
N LEU A 39 4.00 -11.17 -7.09
CA LEU A 39 2.93 -10.48 -6.36
C LEU A 39 1.74 -10.21 -7.26
N ASP A 40 1.96 -9.83 -8.52
CA ASP A 40 0.89 -9.68 -9.53
C ASP A 40 0.14 -11.01 -9.73
N ALA A 41 0.87 -12.14 -9.84
CA ALA A 41 0.26 -13.47 -9.92
C ALA A 41 -0.53 -13.84 -8.66
N ALA A 42 -0.03 -13.48 -7.47
CA ALA A 42 -0.74 -13.68 -6.21
C ALA A 42 -2.00 -12.81 -6.13
N ALA A 43 -1.94 -11.54 -6.55
CA ALA A 43 -3.09 -10.64 -6.61
C ALA A 43 -4.18 -11.17 -7.55
N ALA A 44 -3.80 -11.66 -8.74
CA ALA A 44 -4.74 -12.28 -9.68
C ALA A 44 -5.43 -13.51 -9.07
N LEU A 45 -4.69 -14.38 -8.37
CA LEU A 45 -5.27 -15.52 -7.68
C LEU A 45 -6.27 -15.12 -6.59
N VAL A 46 -5.98 -14.06 -5.82
CA VAL A 46 -6.93 -13.53 -4.83
C VAL A 46 -8.20 -13.02 -5.53
N ALA A 47 -8.06 -12.27 -6.61
CA ALA A 47 -9.18 -11.71 -7.34
C ALA A 47 -10.07 -12.78 -7.98
N GLU A 48 -9.47 -13.87 -8.48
CA GLU A 48 -10.21 -14.95 -9.14
C GLU A 48 -10.83 -15.97 -8.18
N ARG A 49 -10.13 -16.29 -7.08
CA ARG A 49 -10.42 -17.46 -6.24
C ARG A 49 -10.44 -17.20 -4.74
N GLY A 50 -10.22 -15.96 -4.33
CA GLY A 50 -10.13 -15.57 -2.93
C GLY A 50 -8.75 -15.81 -2.30
N ALA A 51 -8.55 -15.23 -1.11
CA ALA A 51 -7.26 -15.27 -0.41
C ALA A 51 -6.80 -16.70 -0.02
N ASP A 52 -7.74 -17.61 0.20
CA ASP A 52 -7.44 -19.02 0.58
C ASP A 52 -6.78 -19.81 -0.56
N ALA A 53 -7.04 -19.42 -1.81
CA ALA A 53 -6.42 -20.02 -2.99
C ALA A 53 -4.94 -19.64 -3.16
N VAL A 54 -4.46 -18.63 -2.43
CA VAL A 54 -3.05 -18.17 -2.51
C VAL A 54 -2.17 -19.11 -1.70
N THR A 55 -1.58 -20.07 -2.39
CA THR A 55 -0.54 -20.95 -1.86
C THR A 55 0.80 -20.68 -2.56
N MET A 56 1.91 -21.09 -1.93
CA MET A 56 3.24 -20.92 -2.52
C MET A 56 3.36 -21.65 -3.86
N GLU A 57 2.68 -22.80 -3.98
CA GLU A 57 2.62 -23.63 -5.19
C GLU A 57 1.78 -22.98 -6.29
N ALA A 58 0.60 -22.47 -5.93
CA ALA A 58 -0.30 -21.81 -6.89
C ALA A 58 0.35 -20.55 -7.48
N VAL A 59 1.02 -19.74 -6.65
CA VAL A 59 1.74 -18.55 -7.11
C VAL A 59 2.94 -18.92 -7.98
N ALA A 60 3.69 -19.98 -7.62
CA ALA A 60 4.80 -20.46 -8.45
C ALA A 60 4.32 -20.91 -9.83
N ALA A 61 3.23 -21.68 -9.89
CA ALA A 61 2.63 -22.13 -11.15
C ALA A 61 2.12 -20.95 -11.99
N ALA A 62 1.36 -20.01 -11.39
CA ALA A 62 0.83 -18.83 -12.09
C ALA A 62 1.93 -17.90 -12.63
N ALA A 63 3.03 -17.75 -11.90
CA ALA A 63 4.16 -16.92 -12.31
C ALA A 63 5.18 -17.65 -13.23
N GLY A 64 5.01 -18.97 -13.48
CA GLY A 64 5.91 -19.75 -14.31
C GLY A 64 7.30 -19.93 -13.70
N VAL A 65 7.39 -20.06 -12.37
CA VAL A 65 8.67 -20.26 -11.65
C VAL A 65 8.65 -21.50 -10.78
N GLY A 66 9.83 -21.96 -10.37
CA GLY A 66 9.94 -23.07 -9.42
C GLY A 66 9.47 -22.66 -8.01
N LYS A 67 8.78 -23.58 -7.29
CA LYS A 67 8.32 -23.41 -5.91
C LYS A 67 9.42 -22.88 -4.97
N GLY A 68 10.66 -23.40 -5.09
CA GLY A 68 11.81 -22.95 -4.30
C GLY A 68 12.14 -21.46 -4.47
N THR A 69 11.80 -20.85 -5.62
CA THR A 69 11.99 -19.42 -5.85
C THR A 69 11.04 -18.60 -4.99
N VAL A 70 9.77 -19.01 -4.89
CA VAL A 70 8.75 -18.34 -4.06
C VAL A 70 9.12 -18.46 -2.58
N PHE A 71 9.46 -19.68 -2.11
CA PHE A 71 9.89 -19.90 -0.73
C PHE A 71 11.13 -19.10 -0.35
N ARG A 72 12.15 -19.05 -1.20
CA ARG A 72 13.36 -18.26 -0.95
C ARG A 72 13.05 -16.76 -0.85
N ARG A 73 12.04 -16.27 -1.57
CA ARG A 73 11.68 -14.85 -1.64
C ARG A 73 10.81 -14.40 -0.49
N PHE A 74 9.85 -15.20 -0.07
CA PHE A 74 8.81 -14.82 0.88
C PHE A 74 8.83 -15.62 2.19
N GLY A 75 9.62 -16.69 2.28
CA GLY A 75 9.70 -17.58 3.43
C GLY A 75 8.53 -18.56 3.48
N ASP A 76 7.35 -18.08 3.80
CA ASP A 76 6.13 -18.86 3.93
C ASP A 76 4.90 -18.11 3.36
N ARG A 77 3.70 -18.70 3.51
CA ARG A 77 2.44 -18.10 3.07
C ARG A 77 2.16 -16.78 3.80
N ALA A 78 2.47 -16.66 5.08
CA ALA A 78 2.25 -15.44 5.85
C ALA A 78 3.13 -14.29 5.34
N GLY A 79 4.41 -14.58 5.07
CA GLY A 79 5.33 -13.63 4.44
C GLY A 79 4.90 -13.23 3.02
N LEU A 80 4.38 -14.17 2.23
CA LEU A 80 3.80 -13.89 0.91
C LEU A 80 2.58 -12.96 1.02
N MET A 81 1.64 -13.25 1.94
CA MET A 81 0.44 -12.42 2.14
C MET A 81 0.78 -11.01 2.64
N THR A 82 1.75 -10.89 3.55
CA THR A 82 2.25 -9.58 4.00
C THR A 82 2.88 -8.79 2.85
N ALA A 83 3.67 -9.46 2.01
CA ALA A 83 4.25 -8.83 0.84
C ALA A 83 3.21 -8.42 -0.21
N LEU A 84 2.15 -9.21 -0.37
CA LEU A 84 1.02 -8.91 -1.25
C LEU A 84 0.26 -7.67 -0.77
N LEU A 85 -0.05 -7.56 0.53
CA LEU A 85 -0.70 -6.38 1.08
C LEU A 85 0.12 -5.10 0.85
N ASN A 86 1.43 -5.17 1.09
CA ASN A 86 2.31 -4.03 0.82
C ASN A 86 2.35 -3.67 -0.67
N HIS A 87 2.26 -4.65 -1.56
CA HIS A 87 2.22 -4.44 -3.00
C HIS A 87 0.93 -3.74 -3.43
N THR A 88 -0.22 -4.26 -3.02
CA THR A 88 -1.52 -3.65 -3.34
C THR A 88 -1.68 -2.25 -2.73
N GLU A 89 -1.06 -2.00 -1.58
CA GLU A 89 -1.01 -0.67 -0.98
C GLU A 89 -0.18 0.32 -1.82
N ILE A 90 0.98 -0.12 -2.32
CA ILE A 90 1.82 0.69 -3.22
C ILE A 90 1.07 0.97 -4.53
N GLU A 91 0.42 -0.04 -5.13
CA GLU A 91 -0.38 0.14 -6.35
C GLU A 91 -1.53 1.13 -6.15
N LEU A 92 -2.22 1.07 -5.01
CA LEU A 92 -3.25 2.05 -4.67
C LEU A 92 -2.66 3.47 -4.58
N GLN A 93 -1.50 3.62 -3.92
CA GLN A 93 -0.82 4.92 -3.81
C GLN A 93 -0.38 5.44 -5.19
N GLU A 94 0.23 4.60 -6.01
CA GLU A 94 0.59 4.96 -7.39
C GLU A 94 -0.65 5.39 -8.19
N ALA A 95 -1.78 4.67 -8.06
CA ALA A 95 -3.01 4.97 -8.77
C ALA A 95 -3.62 6.33 -8.38
N PHE A 96 -3.69 6.69 -7.10
CA PHE A 96 -4.26 7.98 -6.72
C PHE A 96 -3.28 9.16 -6.87
N LEU A 97 -1.97 8.92 -6.95
CA LEU A 97 -0.98 9.96 -7.16
C LEU A 97 -0.71 10.24 -8.64
N TYR A 98 -0.69 9.18 -9.48
CA TYR A 98 -0.18 9.26 -10.85
C TYR A 98 -1.06 8.54 -11.88
N GLY A 99 -2.09 7.81 -11.44
CA GLY A 99 -2.96 7.03 -12.32
C GLY A 99 -4.02 7.88 -13.01
N ASP A 100 -4.92 7.19 -13.70
CA ASP A 100 -6.01 7.81 -14.46
C ASP A 100 -7.15 8.30 -13.56
N ALA A 101 -7.88 9.31 -14.03
CA ALA A 101 -9.14 9.75 -13.43
C ALA A 101 -10.18 8.59 -13.44
N PRO A 102 -11.09 8.53 -12.44
CA PRO A 102 -11.32 9.52 -11.41
C PRO A 102 -10.45 9.36 -10.16
N LEU A 103 -9.70 8.26 -9.99
CA LEU A 103 -8.88 8.04 -8.80
C LEU A 103 -7.64 8.94 -8.81
N GLY A 104 -6.96 9.01 -9.94
CA GLY A 104 -5.77 9.84 -10.15
C GLY A 104 -6.07 11.31 -10.38
N PRO A 105 -5.03 12.11 -10.68
CA PRO A 105 -5.19 13.54 -10.97
C PRO A 105 -6.07 13.82 -12.18
N GLY A 106 -6.70 15.01 -12.19
CA GLY A 106 -7.48 15.50 -13.35
C GLY A 106 -9.00 15.44 -13.19
N ALA A 107 -9.53 14.65 -12.24
CA ALA A 107 -10.95 14.67 -11.90
C ALA A 107 -11.27 15.68 -10.80
N ASP A 108 -12.56 15.95 -10.61
CA ASP A 108 -13.06 16.76 -9.50
C ASP A 108 -12.64 16.17 -8.14
N PRO A 109 -12.28 17.01 -7.15
CA PRO A 109 -11.83 16.52 -5.85
C PRO A 109 -12.81 15.59 -5.14
N VAL A 110 -14.13 15.83 -5.27
CA VAL A 110 -15.17 14.99 -4.67
C VAL A 110 -15.23 13.63 -5.38
N GLU A 111 -15.16 13.61 -6.71
CA GLU A 111 -15.12 12.38 -7.49
C GLU A 111 -13.87 11.55 -7.16
N ARG A 112 -12.71 12.21 -7.04
CA ARG A 112 -11.47 11.55 -6.61
C ARG A 112 -11.59 10.94 -5.22
N LEU A 113 -12.22 11.66 -4.27
CA LEU A 113 -12.41 11.16 -2.91
C LEU A 113 -13.37 9.96 -2.89
N ILE A 114 -14.43 9.99 -3.68
CA ILE A 114 -15.34 8.84 -3.86
C ILE A 114 -14.58 7.65 -4.42
N ALA A 115 -13.83 7.84 -5.50
CA ALA A 115 -13.05 6.78 -6.14
C ALA A 115 -12.00 6.17 -5.19
N PHE A 116 -11.32 7.02 -4.40
CA PHE A 116 -10.36 6.56 -3.38
C PHE A 116 -11.00 5.62 -2.36
N GLY A 117 -12.16 6.00 -1.79
CA GLY A 117 -12.82 5.14 -0.81
C GLY A 117 -13.36 3.86 -1.43
N CYS A 118 -13.88 3.90 -2.67
CA CYS A 118 -14.29 2.70 -3.41
C CYS A 118 -13.10 1.75 -3.63
N ALA A 119 -11.94 2.27 -4.01
CA ALA A 119 -10.73 1.45 -4.16
C ALA A 119 -10.27 0.84 -2.83
N ARG A 120 -10.38 1.58 -1.71
CA ARG A 120 -10.12 1.06 -0.36
C ARG A 120 -11.09 -0.05 0.05
N LEU A 121 -12.39 0.14 -0.18
CA LEU A 121 -13.41 -0.88 0.09
C LEU A 121 -13.13 -2.14 -0.72
N LYS A 122 -12.79 -2.00 -2.01
CA LYS A 122 -12.40 -3.13 -2.86
C LYS A 122 -11.17 -3.86 -2.34
N MET A 123 -10.18 -3.15 -1.83
CA MET A 123 -9.01 -3.75 -1.19
C MET A 123 -9.38 -4.56 0.06
N VAL A 124 -10.35 -4.08 0.87
CA VAL A 124 -10.86 -4.84 2.03
C VAL A 124 -11.64 -6.06 1.58
N GLU A 125 -12.46 -5.99 0.53
CA GLU A 125 -13.17 -7.14 -0.03
C GLU A 125 -12.21 -8.28 -0.43
N LEU A 126 -11.08 -7.93 -1.05
CA LEU A 126 -10.12 -8.91 -1.53
C LEU A 126 -9.16 -9.43 -0.44
N HIS A 127 -8.77 -8.57 0.49
CA HIS A 127 -7.68 -8.84 1.43
C HIS A 127 -8.06 -8.61 2.91
N GLY A 128 -9.34 -8.40 3.22
CA GLY A 128 -9.80 -7.91 4.52
C GLY A 128 -9.35 -8.74 5.71
N GLU A 129 -9.40 -10.06 5.62
CA GLU A 129 -8.96 -10.94 6.71
C GLU A 129 -7.46 -10.79 7.00
N VAL A 130 -6.65 -10.63 5.96
CA VAL A 130 -5.20 -10.42 6.11
C VAL A 130 -4.93 -9.02 6.66
N LEU A 131 -5.65 -8.00 6.16
CA LEU A 131 -5.58 -6.63 6.68
C LEU A 131 -5.98 -6.59 8.16
N ARG A 132 -7.05 -7.27 8.54
CA ARG A 132 -7.51 -7.38 9.93
C ARG A 132 -6.48 -8.07 10.80
N ALA A 133 -5.89 -9.18 10.33
CA ALA A 133 -4.87 -9.91 11.06
C ALA A 133 -3.55 -9.12 11.22
N ALA A 134 -3.18 -8.30 10.24
CA ALA A 134 -1.99 -7.44 10.30
C ALA A 134 -2.18 -6.20 11.21
N ALA A 135 -3.42 -5.76 11.42
CA ALA A 135 -3.75 -4.53 12.14
C ALA A 135 -4.19 -4.82 13.58
N HIS A 136 -3.23 -5.05 14.49
CA HIS A 136 -3.54 -5.28 15.90
C HIS A 136 -3.54 -3.98 16.72
N GLY A 137 -4.58 -3.77 17.51
CA GLY A 137 -4.69 -2.66 18.47
C GLY A 137 -4.61 -1.27 17.82
N THR A 138 -4.02 -0.31 18.52
CA THR A 138 -3.87 1.08 18.08
C THR A 138 -2.75 1.26 17.03
N ALA A 139 -1.86 0.29 16.84
CA ALA A 139 -0.76 0.37 15.88
C ALA A 139 -1.24 0.60 14.43
N ARG A 140 -2.48 0.16 14.09
CA ARG A 140 -3.10 0.41 12.78
C ARG A 140 -3.27 1.89 12.46
N PHE A 141 -3.44 2.75 13.48
CA PHE A 141 -3.60 4.20 13.29
C PHE A 141 -2.28 4.94 13.08
N SER A 142 -1.15 4.33 13.42
CA SER A 142 0.21 4.86 13.21
C SER A 142 0.95 4.22 12.04
N ALA A 143 0.31 3.36 11.26
CA ALA A 143 0.93 2.75 10.08
C ALA A 143 1.31 3.83 9.03
N PRO A 144 2.48 3.73 8.39
CA PRO A 144 2.93 4.72 7.41
C PRO A 144 1.94 4.94 6.25
N ALA A 145 1.31 3.88 5.76
CA ALA A 145 0.28 3.96 4.71
C ALA A 145 -0.90 4.86 5.12
N ARG A 146 -1.32 4.79 6.41
CA ARG A 146 -2.40 5.66 6.90
C ARG A 146 -2.03 7.14 6.83
N ALA A 147 -0.79 7.51 7.13
CA ALA A 147 -0.35 8.91 7.05
C ALA A 147 -0.43 9.45 5.61
N VAL A 148 -0.08 8.62 4.62
CA VAL A 148 -0.22 8.97 3.19
C VAL A 148 -1.70 9.15 2.82
N HIS A 149 -2.58 8.24 3.25
CA HIS A 149 -4.02 8.35 3.03
C HIS A 149 -4.63 9.59 3.69
N LEU A 150 -4.26 9.88 4.95
CA LEU A 150 -4.70 11.11 5.65
C LEU A 150 -4.32 12.36 4.87
N THR A 151 -3.07 12.43 4.41
CA THR A 151 -2.59 13.55 3.60
C THR A 151 -3.39 13.69 2.30
N HIS A 152 -3.64 12.56 1.61
CA HIS A 152 -4.41 12.55 0.36
C HIS A 152 -5.84 13.02 0.58
N VAL A 153 -6.57 12.43 1.54
CA VAL A 153 -7.96 12.79 1.85
C VAL A 153 -8.05 14.25 2.29
N ALA A 154 -7.17 14.71 3.19
CA ALA A 154 -7.15 16.10 3.62
C ALA A 154 -6.87 17.08 2.46
N THR A 155 -6.02 16.69 1.50
CA THR A 155 -5.75 17.48 0.31
C THR A 155 -6.99 17.61 -0.57
N LEU A 156 -7.73 16.52 -0.77
CA LEU A 156 -8.97 16.54 -1.56
C LEU A 156 -10.09 17.34 -0.87
N LEU A 157 -10.23 17.21 0.46
CA LEU A 157 -11.20 18.01 1.21
C LEU A 157 -10.91 19.51 1.11
N ARG A 158 -9.65 19.93 1.19
CA ARG A 158 -9.25 21.34 0.98
C ARG A 158 -9.52 21.81 -0.43
N ALA A 159 -9.21 20.96 -1.43
CA ALA A 159 -9.49 21.27 -2.84
C ALA A 159 -11.01 21.41 -3.11
N ALA A 160 -11.84 20.61 -2.43
CA ALA A 160 -13.29 20.69 -2.45
C ALA A 160 -13.84 21.85 -1.59
N ARG A 161 -12.98 22.67 -0.97
CA ARG A 161 -13.34 23.83 -0.13
C ARG A 161 -14.24 23.47 1.05
N VAL A 162 -14.02 22.30 1.65
CA VAL A 162 -14.77 21.87 2.84
C VAL A 162 -14.37 22.72 4.03
N ASP A 163 -15.36 23.27 4.72
CA ASP A 163 -15.18 24.06 5.95
C ASP A 163 -14.97 23.15 7.17
N GLY A 164 -14.38 23.72 8.23
CA GLY A 164 -14.19 23.07 9.52
C GLY A 164 -12.82 22.44 9.71
N ASP A 165 -12.72 21.48 10.64
CA ASP A 165 -11.46 20.77 10.98
C ASP A 165 -11.18 19.68 9.94
N VAL A 166 -10.52 20.06 8.84
CA VAL A 166 -10.18 19.15 7.75
C VAL A 166 -9.32 17.96 8.20
N PRO A 167 -8.31 18.09 9.09
CA PRO A 167 -7.58 16.96 9.62
C PRO A 167 -8.48 15.95 10.34
N LEU A 168 -9.38 16.40 11.21
CA LEU A 168 -10.32 15.54 11.93
C LEU A 168 -11.33 14.88 10.99
N LEU A 169 -11.85 15.63 10.01
CA LEU A 169 -12.75 15.07 8.99
C LEU A 169 -12.06 13.99 8.16
N ALA A 170 -10.81 14.20 7.74
CA ALA A 170 -10.04 13.20 7.01
C ALA A 170 -9.83 11.92 7.83
N ASP A 171 -9.50 12.06 9.11
CA ASP A 171 -9.33 10.91 10.02
C ASP A 171 -10.64 10.15 10.23
N THR A 172 -11.76 10.86 10.41
CA THR A 172 -13.11 10.29 10.56
C THR A 172 -13.56 9.56 9.31
N LEU A 173 -13.35 10.13 8.13
CA LEU A 173 -13.64 9.49 6.85
C LEU A 173 -12.82 8.19 6.68
N LEU A 174 -11.53 8.23 6.97
CA LEU A 174 -10.69 7.03 6.89
C LEU A 174 -11.06 5.96 7.92
N ALA A 175 -11.59 6.35 9.08
CA ALA A 175 -12.07 5.38 10.07
C ALA A 175 -13.25 4.55 9.54
N SER A 176 -14.10 5.12 8.69
CA SER A 176 -15.21 4.38 8.06
C SER A 176 -14.75 3.33 7.02
N LEU A 177 -13.51 3.43 6.55
CA LEU A 177 -12.88 2.49 5.61
C LEU A 177 -11.92 1.50 6.32
N ASP A 178 -11.96 1.45 7.66
CA ASP A 178 -11.14 0.49 8.42
C ASP A 178 -11.59 -0.94 8.16
N ALA A 179 -10.65 -1.85 7.89
CA ALA A 179 -10.93 -3.21 7.52
C ALA A 179 -11.76 -3.97 8.58
N ALA A 180 -11.51 -3.70 9.88
CA ALA A 180 -12.28 -4.37 10.93
C ALA A 180 -13.75 -3.91 10.94
N LEU A 181 -14.02 -2.63 10.69
CA LEU A 181 -15.39 -2.12 10.58
C LEU A 181 -16.08 -2.65 9.32
N VAL A 182 -15.42 -2.58 8.16
CA VAL A 182 -15.97 -3.05 6.89
C VAL A 182 -16.30 -4.55 6.93
N LEU A 183 -15.38 -5.37 7.45
CA LEU A 183 -15.62 -6.81 7.63
C LEU A 183 -16.77 -7.09 8.61
N HIS A 184 -16.86 -6.35 9.72
CA HIS A 184 -18.00 -6.46 10.64
C HIS A 184 -19.33 -6.15 9.92
N GLN A 185 -19.36 -5.09 9.13
CA GLN A 185 -20.54 -4.71 8.35
C GLN A 185 -20.96 -5.78 7.33
N GLN A 186 -20.00 -6.40 6.66
CA GLN A 186 -20.27 -7.46 5.68
C GLN A 186 -20.63 -8.79 6.36
N GLN A 187 -19.82 -9.26 7.30
CA GLN A 187 -19.92 -10.62 7.85
C GLN A 187 -20.94 -10.73 8.98
N VAL A 188 -21.13 -9.68 9.80
CA VAL A 188 -22.03 -9.70 10.96
C VAL A 188 -23.36 -9.02 10.66
N LEU A 189 -23.32 -7.84 10.00
CA LEU A 189 -24.54 -7.09 9.68
C LEU A 189 -25.13 -7.46 8.32
N GLY A 190 -24.44 -8.27 7.52
CA GLY A 190 -24.91 -8.75 6.22
C GLY A 190 -25.03 -7.64 5.16
N TYR A 191 -24.22 -6.57 5.26
CA TYR A 191 -24.26 -5.51 4.26
C TYR A 191 -23.53 -5.95 3.00
N GLU A 192 -24.23 -5.86 1.86
CA GLU A 192 -23.62 -6.12 0.57
C GLU A 192 -22.55 -5.09 0.22
N PRO A 193 -21.48 -5.49 -0.51
CA PRO A 193 -20.42 -4.58 -0.93
C PRO A 193 -20.91 -3.30 -1.60
N ASP A 194 -21.86 -3.41 -2.53
CA ASP A 194 -22.45 -2.28 -3.25
C ASP A 194 -23.11 -1.28 -2.30
N ARG A 195 -23.72 -1.75 -1.21
CA ARG A 195 -24.30 -0.87 -0.18
C ARG A 195 -23.22 -0.03 0.50
N LEU A 196 -22.05 -0.61 0.78
CA LEU A 196 -20.93 0.09 1.39
C LEU A 196 -20.32 1.13 0.43
N HIS A 197 -20.18 0.79 -0.85
CA HIS A 197 -19.73 1.71 -1.88
C HIS A 197 -20.68 2.91 -2.04
N HIS A 198 -22.00 2.66 -2.12
CA HIS A 198 -22.99 3.73 -2.19
C HIS A 198 -23.03 4.58 -0.91
N GLY A 199 -22.92 3.93 0.26
CA GLY A 199 -22.84 4.62 1.55
C GLY A 199 -21.65 5.54 1.68
N TRP A 200 -20.49 5.09 1.21
CA TRP A 200 -19.28 5.92 1.15
C TRP A 200 -19.49 7.13 0.24
N ALA A 201 -19.99 6.93 -0.98
CA ALA A 201 -20.23 8.01 -1.92
C ALA A 201 -21.24 9.04 -1.38
N ASP A 202 -22.31 8.58 -0.70
CA ASP A 202 -23.28 9.47 -0.07
C ASP A 202 -22.67 10.26 1.10
N LEU A 203 -21.86 9.59 1.95
CA LEU A 203 -21.14 10.24 3.05
C LEU A 203 -20.21 11.35 2.53
N VAL A 204 -19.41 11.06 1.50
CA VAL A 204 -18.51 12.05 0.89
C VAL A 204 -19.30 13.24 0.37
N ARG A 205 -20.39 13.01 -0.40
CA ARG A 205 -21.22 14.09 -0.92
C ARG A 205 -21.84 14.95 0.18
N ARG A 206 -22.24 14.37 1.31
CA ARG A 206 -22.79 15.12 2.46
C ARG A 206 -21.73 15.96 3.14
N VAL A 207 -20.53 15.43 3.34
CA VAL A 207 -19.41 16.13 3.98
C VAL A 207 -18.88 17.27 3.10
N THR A 208 -18.92 17.10 1.77
CA THR A 208 -18.39 18.08 0.82
C THR A 208 -19.44 19.11 0.33
N ARG A 209 -20.69 18.98 0.75
CA ARG A 209 -21.68 20.06 0.53
C ARG A 209 -21.31 21.25 1.39
N THR A 210 -21.01 22.37 0.77
CA THR A 210 -20.91 23.66 1.47
C THR A 210 -22.28 24.04 2.00
N CYS A 211 -22.39 24.47 3.27
CA CYS A 211 -23.60 25.06 3.83
C CYS A 211 -23.85 26.41 3.14
N GLY A 212 -24.48 26.42 1.98
CA GLY A 212 -24.68 27.67 1.22
C GLY A 212 -25.49 27.53 -0.05
N ASP A 213 -26.01 26.33 -0.38
CA ASP A 213 -27.02 26.14 -1.44
C ASP A 213 -28.35 25.67 -0.87
#